data_3f55479cb5bcfb819e32e55acd2d91da
#
_entry.id   3f55479cb5bcfb819e32e55acd2d91da
#
_cell.length_a   1.000
_cell.length_b   1.000
_cell.length_c   1.000
_cell.angle_alpha   90.00
_cell.angle_beta   90.00
_cell.angle_gamma   90.00
#
_symmetry.space_group_name_H-M   'P 1'
#
loop_
_entity.id
_entity.type
_entity.pdbx_description
1 polymer ?
#
loop_
_entity_poly.entity_id
_entity_poly.type
_entity_poly.pdbx_seq_one_letter_code
_entity_poly.pdbx_strand_id
1 'polypeptide(L)'
;MRFACFDPAENDETGCDCSFCGDPSQNGPVVPRRSALAGIGAAFAALTFAPSIAEAAPARLPATRGLSFVNVNTNESWNGVYWRDGKIDDAAGKAIARILRDHRTGAHARVNVPLLDALWRVSNRLDADEPWRILSAYRTVRSQNQIRRVEKTAARRSMHTLGRAVDVTMFGRSPNAIAAVARREKFGGIGNYGKRGFVHLDTGPYRTWRR
;
A
#
# COMPACT_ATOMS: atom_id res chain seq x y z
N MET A 1 -19.09 -35.29 10.99
CA MET A 1 -19.95 -34.44 10.12
C MET A 1 -19.27 -34.28 8.78
N ARG A 2 -19.84 -34.88 7.75
CA ARG A 2 -19.35 -34.89 6.37
C ARG A 2 -19.80 -33.59 5.69
N PHE A 3 -18.93 -32.87 5.05
CA PHE A 3 -19.32 -31.83 4.07
C PHE A 3 -18.95 -32.33 2.69
N ALA A 4 -20.00 -32.42 1.86
CA ALA A 4 -19.98 -32.90 0.51
C ALA A 4 -19.35 -31.85 -0.45
N CYS A 5 -18.62 -32.40 -1.42
CA CYS A 5 -18.18 -31.70 -2.62
C CYS A 5 -19.39 -31.34 -3.49
N PHE A 6 -19.37 -30.16 -4.09
CA PHE A 6 -20.31 -29.79 -5.15
C PHE A 6 -19.53 -29.68 -6.47
N ASP A 7 -19.90 -30.53 -7.41
CA ASP A 7 -19.35 -30.64 -8.77
C ASP A 7 -20.21 -29.78 -9.72
N PRO A 8 -19.65 -28.99 -10.63
CA PRO A 8 -20.43 -28.24 -11.60
C PRO A 8 -20.30 -28.84 -13.02
N ALA A 9 -21.17 -29.76 -13.35
CA ALA A 9 -21.42 -30.13 -14.73
C ALA A 9 -22.77 -30.84 -14.84
N GLU A 10 -23.81 -30.12 -15.25
CA GLU A 10 -24.88 -30.69 -16.07
C GLU A 10 -25.71 -29.55 -16.69
N ASN A 11 -25.74 -29.58 -18.01
CA ASN A 11 -26.64 -28.80 -18.86
C ASN A 11 -28.08 -29.31 -18.68
N ASP A 12 -29.04 -28.41 -18.57
CA ASP A 12 -30.39 -28.71 -19.04
C ASP A 12 -31.08 -27.48 -19.63
N GLU A 13 -31.55 -27.68 -20.84
CA GLU A 13 -32.32 -26.73 -21.62
C GLU A 13 -33.77 -26.76 -21.17
N THR A 14 -34.27 -25.64 -20.61
CA THR A 14 -35.73 -25.37 -20.64
C THR A 14 -35.99 -23.89 -20.81
N GLY A 15 -36.72 -23.60 -21.87
CA GLY A 15 -37.05 -22.30 -22.40
C GLY A 15 -37.68 -21.30 -21.46
N CYS A 16 -37.22 -20.08 -21.53
CA CYS A 16 -37.92 -18.92 -21.04
C CYS A 16 -38.59 -18.20 -22.21
N ASP A 17 -39.90 -18.31 -22.20
CA ASP A 17 -40.86 -17.61 -23.05
C ASP A 17 -40.83 -16.11 -22.76
N CYS A 18 -40.22 -15.30 -23.60
CA CYS A 18 -40.27 -13.85 -23.54
C CYS A 18 -41.21 -13.34 -24.63
N SER A 19 -42.49 -13.31 -24.30
CA SER A 19 -43.54 -12.58 -25.04
C SER A 19 -43.39 -11.07 -24.80
N PHE A 20 -42.54 -10.42 -25.62
CA PHE A 20 -42.65 -8.98 -25.85
C PHE A 20 -41.87 -8.54 -27.08
N CYS A 21 -42.27 -9.04 -28.27
CA CYS A 21 -41.84 -8.48 -29.53
C CYS A 21 -43.03 -7.71 -30.11
N GLY A 22 -43.02 -6.40 -29.91
CA GLY A 22 -43.93 -5.49 -30.61
C GLY A 22 -43.48 -5.20 -32.01
N ASP A 23 -44.43 -5.35 -32.93
CA ASP A 23 -44.39 -5.19 -34.39
C ASP A 23 -44.00 -3.75 -34.84
N PRO A 24 -43.07 -3.56 -35.77
CA PRO A 24 -42.74 -2.26 -36.36
C PRO A 24 -43.48 -2.05 -37.70
N SER A 25 -44.71 -1.69 -37.64
CA SER A 25 -45.36 -1.10 -38.83
C SER A 25 -46.48 -0.19 -38.38
N GLN A 26 -46.29 1.13 -38.44
CA GLN A 26 -47.29 2.07 -39.02
C GLN A 26 -46.82 3.54 -38.92
N ASN A 27 -46.66 4.10 -40.11
CA ASN A 27 -47.04 5.42 -40.57
C ASN A 27 -46.51 6.68 -39.83
N GLY A 28 -45.53 7.32 -40.47
CA GLY A 28 -45.15 8.68 -40.24
C GLY A 28 -46.15 9.71 -40.83
N PRO A 29 -46.27 10.89 -40.24
CA PRO A 29 -46.94 12.02 -40.88
C PRO A 29 -45.95 12.88 -41.68
N VAL A 30 -46.43 13.22 -42.86
CA VAL A 30 -45.85 14.12 -43.84
C VAL A 30 -45.65 15.54 -43.27
N VAL A 31 -44.43 16.11 -43.40
CA VAL A 31 -44.14 17.49 -43.02
C VAL A 31 -44.25 18.40 -44.25
N PRO A 32 -45.07 19.49 -44.24
CA PRO A 32 -45.06 20.48 -45.29
C PRO A 32 -43.88 21.45 -45.21
N ARG A 33 -43.26 21.67 -46.36
CA ARG A 33 -42.27 22.75 -46.58
C ARG A 33 -42.91 24.12 -46.51
N ARG A 34 -42.27 25.06 -45.85
CA ARG A 34 -42.20 26.54 -46.00
C ARG A 34 -42.10 27.15 -44.61
N SER A 35 -41.04 27.88 -44.28
CA SER A 35 -40.65 29.21 -44.65
C SER A 35 -39.30 29.54 -44.03
N ALA A 36 -38.42 30.19 -44.78
CA ALA A 36 -37.17 30.77 -44.34
C ALA A 36 -37.47 31.99 -43.48
N LEU A 37 -36.86 32.04 -42.29
CA LEU A 37 -36.61 33.30 -41.58
C LEU A 37 -35.20 33.27 -41.06
N ALA A 38 -34.40 34.24 -41.52
CA ALA A 38 -33.04 34.50 -41.12
C ALA A 38 -33.05 34.97 -39.65
N GLY A 39 -32.45 34.14 -38.78
CA GLY A 39 -32.18 34.48 -37.40
C GLY A 39 -30.70 34.59 -37.19
N ILE A 40 -30.20 35.75 -36.85
CA ILE A 40 -28.84 36.04 -36.46
C ILE A 40 -28.54 35.26 -35.17
N GLY A 41 -27.89 34.12 -35.29
CA GLY A 41 -27.47 33.34 -34.13
C GLY A 41 -26.16 33.88 -33.57
N ALA A 42 -26.24 34.55 -32.44
CA ALA A 42 -25.07 34.87 -31.62
C ALA A 42 -24.45 33.55 -31.13
N ALA A 43 -23.28 33.21 -31.65
CA ALA A 43 -22.50 32.05 -31.17
C ALA A 43 -21.96 32.39 -29.77
N PHE A 44 -22.64 31.92 -28.74
CA PHE A 44 -22.06 31.83 -27.40
C PHE A 44 -21.00 30.74 -27.42
N ALA A 45 -19.74 31.13 -27.53
CA ALA A 45 -18.60 30.27 -27.25
C ALA A 45 -18.59 30.01 -25.73
N ALA A 46 -19.20 28.91 -25.30
CA ALA A 46 -19.03 28.41 -23.95
C ALA A 46 -17.58 27.97 -23.79
N LEU A 47 -16.74 28.83 -23.25
CA LEU A 47 -15.45 28.45 -22.70
C LEU A 47 -15.69 27.50 -21.52
N THR A 48 -15.67 26.20 -21.78
CA THR A 48 -15.60 25.18 -20.74
C THR A 48 -14.23 25.28 -20.10
N PHE A 49 -14.12 26.01 -19.00
CA PHE A 49 -13.00 25.87 -18.07
C PHE A 49 -13.08 24.46 -17.47
N ALA A 50 -12.44 23.51 -18.10
CA ALA A 50 -12.12 22.24 -17.46
C ALA A 50 -11.12 22.58 -16.33
N PRO A 51 -11.43 22.29 -15.05
CA PRO A 51 -10.44 22.43 -14.00
C PRO A 51 -9.32 21.45 -14.33
N SER A 52 -8.17 21.99 -14.71
CA SER A 52 -6.94 21.23 -14.83
C SER A 52 -6.63 20.70 -13.43
N ILE A 53 -6.88 19.40 -13.21
CA ILE A 53 -6.43 18.70 -12.02
C ILE A 53 -4.91 18.64 -12.15
N ALA A 54 -4.23 19.67 -11.64
CA ALA A 54 -2.80 19.66 -11.51
C ALA A 54 -2.46 18.47 -10.60
N GLU A 55 -1.95 17.38 -11.17
CA GLU A 55 -1.39 16.28 -10.43
C GLU A 55 -0.27 16.85 -9.56
N ALA A 56 -0.53 16.96 -8.25
CA ALA A 56 0.42 17.52 -7.32
C ALA A 56 1.71 16.70 -7.42
N ALA A 57 2.78 17.33 -7.87
CA ALA A 57 4.10 16.72 -7.93
C ALA A 57 4.41 16.07 -6.55
N PRO A 58 5.02 14.89 -6.51
CA PRO A 58 5.29 14.20 -5.26
C PRO A 58 6.07 15.14 -4.34
N ALA A 59 5.50 15.42 -3.16
CA ALA A 59 6.07 16.36 -2.21
C ALA A 59 7.53 15.97 -1.92
N ARG A 60 8.46 16.90 -2.18
CA ARG A 60 9.88 16.69 -1.97
C ARG A 60 10.14 16.43 -0.49
N LEU A 61 10.90 15.38 -0.18
CA LEU A 61 11.23 15.06 1.21
C LEU A 61 12.09 16.18 1.80
N PRO A 62 11.92 16.51 3.10
CA PRO A 62 12.75 17.48 3.78
C PRO A 62 14.24 17.14 3.71
N ALA A 63 15.09 18.15 3.75
CA ALA A 63 16.54 18.00 3.76
C ALA A 63 17.05 17.23 4.99
N THR A 64 16.32 17.34 6.11
CA THR A 64 16.64 16.65 7.37
C THR A 64 15.47 15.74 7.77
N ARG A 65 15.77 14.46 8.08
CA ARG A 65 14.79 13.46 8.51
C ARG A 65 15.31 12.65 9.69
N GLY A 66 14.48 12.53 10.72
CA GLY A 66 14.76 11.77 11.92
C GLY A 66 13.75 10.63 12.14
N LEU A 67 14.15 9.63 12.90
CA LEU A 67 13.32 8.52 13.33
C LEU A 67 13.67 8.09 14.75
N SER A 68 12.74 7.40 15.38
CA SER A 68 12.94 6.76 16.67
C SER A 68 12.55 5.29 16.59
N PHE A 69 13.38 4.41 17.15
CA PHE A 69 13.21 2.96 17.14
C PHE A 69 13.41 2.35 18.52
N VAL A 70 12.63 1.30 18.80
CA VAL A 70 12.85 0.38 19.91
C VAL A 70 12.76 -1.04 19.37
N ASN A 71 13.82 -1.84 19.51
CA ASN A 71 13.77 -3.26 19.15
C ASN A 71 13.23 -4.07 20.34
N VAL A 72 12.04 -4.66 20.17
CA VAL A 72 11.36 -5.38 21.26
C VAL A 72 12.03 -6.69 21.68
N ASN A 73 12.93 -7.23 20.83
CA ASN A 73 13.64 -8.49 21.13
C ASN A 73 14.95 -8.27 21.89
N THR A 74 15.56 -7.08 21.76
CA THR A 74 16.87 -6.77 22.36
C THR A 74 16.78 -5.63 23.37
N ASN A 75 15.63 -4.98 23.44
CA ASN A 75 15.36 -3.79 24.27
C ASN A 75 16.30 -2.61 23.99
N GLU A 76 16.99 -2.64 22.83
CA GLU A 76 17.82 -1.52 22.39
C GLU A 76 16.95 -0.45 21.72
N SER A 77 17.35 0.80 21.88
CA SER A 77 16.66 1.95 21.28
C SER A 77 17.65 2.83 20.52
N TRP A 78 17.13 3.57 19.56
CA TRP A 78 17.84 4.61 18.83
C TRP A 78 16.87 5.73 18.48
N ASN A 79 17.33 6.99 18.62
CA ASN A 79 16.58 8.17 18.22
C ASN A 79 17.55 9.19 17.62
N GLY A 80 17.21 9.77 16.49
CA GLY A 80 18.04 10.80 15.88
C GLY A 80 17.74 11.07 14.41
N VAL A 81 18.57 11.94 13.86
CA VAL A 81 18.55 12.27 12.42
C VAL A 81 19.34 11.22 11.67
N TYR A 82 18.67 10.56 10.68
CA TYR A 82 19.34 9.57 9.82
C TYR A 82 19.73 10.15 8.47
N TRP A 83 19.11 11.25 8.05
CA TRP A 83 19.35 11.89 6.76
C TRP A 83 19.55 13.39 6.90
N ARG A 84 20.62 13.91 6.34
CA ARG A 84 20.93 15.34 6.31
C ARG A 84 21.71 15.67 5.06
N ASP A 85 21.43 16.84 4.45
CA ASP A 85 22.18 17.41 3.32
C ASP A 85 22.36 16.43 2.14
N GLY A 86 21.30 15.72 1.80
CA GLY A 86 21.30 14.82 0.63
C GLY A 86 21.93 13.44 0.85
N LYS A 87 22.34 13.09 2.07
CA LYS A 87 22.98 11.81 2.39
C LYS A 87 22.57 11.25 3.73
N ILE A 88 22.76 9.94 3.87
CA ILE A 88 22.62 9.29 5.18
C ILE A 88 23.80 9.68 6.08
N ASP A 89 23.51 9.93 7.34
CA ASP A 89 24.54 10.05 8.36
C ASP A 89 25.14 8.66 8.64
N ASP A 90 26.48 8.54 8.53
CA ASP A 90 27.16 7.25 8.64
C ASP A 90 27.05 6.62 10.03
N ALA A 91 27.11 7.45 11.08
CA ALA A 91 26.96 6.98 12.46
C ALA A 91 25.54 6.49 12.72
N ALA A 92 24.53 7.27 12.28
CA ALA A 92 23.13 6.88 12.33
C ALA A 92 22.88 5.59 11.53
N GLY A 93 23.45 5.48 10.32
CA GLY A 93 23.33 4.29 9.49
C GLY A 93 23.84 3.02 10.18
N LYS A 94 24.98 3.09 10.86
CA LYS A 94 25.54 1.97 11.64
C LYS A 94 24.67 1.63 12.85
N ALA A 95 24.22 2.64 13.59
CA ALA A 95 23.36 2.45 14.75
C ALA A 95 22.00 1.83 14.36
N ILE A 96 21.36 2.33 13.30
CA ILE A 96 20.11 1.79 12.79
C ILE A 96 20.29 0.36 12.28
N ALA A 97 21.40 0.06 11.55
CA ALA A 97 21.70 -1.29 11.11
C ALA A 97 21.76 -2.27 12.28
N ARG A 98 22.32 -1.84 13.42
CA ARG A 98 22.36 -2.62 14.66
C ARG A 98 20.96 -2.84 15.24
N ILE A 99 20.12 -1.80 15.31
CA ILE A 99 18.72 -1.92 15.77
C ILE A 99 17.91 -2.87 14.89
N LEU A 100 18.12 -2.81 13.58
CA LEU A 100 17.37 -3.59 12.58
C LEU A 100 18.00 -4.96 12.28
N ARG A 101 18.99 -5.41 13.05
CA ARG A 101 19.68 -6.70 12.81
C ARG A 101 18.78 -7.91 13.05
N ASP A 102 19.19 -9.04 12.54
CA ASP A 102 18.63 -10.34 12.91
C ASP A 102 19.01 -10.67 14.36
N HIS A 103 18.07 -10.49 15.29
CA HIS A 103 18.30 -10.71 16.72
C HIS A 103 18.67 -12.16 17.09
N ARG A 104 18.43 -13.13 16.20
CA ARG A 104 18.78 -14.55 16.42
C ARG A 104 20.24 -14.85 16.12
N THR A 105 20.80 -14.16 15.14
CA THR A 105 22.16 -14.41 14.67
C THR A 105 23.13 -13.26 14.93
N GLY A 106 22.62 -12.08 15.31
CA GLY A 106 23.41 -10.86 15.44
C GLY A 106 23.80 -10.21 14.11
N ALA A 107 23.55 -10.90 12.98
CA ALA A 107 23.89 -10.38 11.66
C ALA A 107 23.04 -9.16 11.29
N HIS A 108 23.66 -8.21 10.62
CA HIS A 108 23.00 -6.99 10.13
C HIS A 108 23.23 -6.78 8.63
N ALA A 109 22.31 -6.08 7.98
CA ALA A 109 22.45 -5.64 6.60
C ALA A 109 22.70 -4.14 6.55
N ARG A 110 23.17 -3.66 5.41
CA ARG A 110 23.20 -2.21 5.14
C ARG A 110 21.78 -1.65 5.19
N VAL A 111 21.66 -0.48 5.79
CA VAL A 111 20.36 0.22 5.92
C VAL A 111 19.81 0.57 4.54
N ASN A 112 18.52 0.28 4.35
CA ASN A 112 17.78 0.66 3.15
C ASN A 112 17.13 2.04 3.37
N VAL A 113 17.70 3.10 2.80
CA VAL A 113 17.20 4.48 2.96
C VAL A 113 15.74 4.61 2.51
N PRO A 114 15.30 4.05 1.37
CA PRO A 114 13.89 4.08 1.00
C PRO A 114 12.96 3.50 2.07
N LEU A 115 13.38 2.48 2.83
CA LEU A 115 12.59 1.94 3.94
C LEU A 115 12.48 2.93 5.10
N LEU A 116 13.58 3.62 5.42
CA LEU A 116 13.56 4.67 6.45
C LEU A 116 12.68 5.84 6.05
N ASP A 117 12.81 6.30 4.80
CA ASP A 117 12.00 7.40 4.27
C ASP A 117 10.51 7.10 4.32
N ALA A 118 10.20 5.89 4.08
CA ALA A 118 8.85 5.42 4.13
C ALA A 118 8.29 5.34 5.56
N LEU A 119 9.03 4.82 6.52
CA LEU A 119 8.68 4.86 7.94
C LEU A 119 8.53 6.32 8.40
N TRP A 120 9.42 7.19 8.00
CA TRP A 120 9.36 8.62 8.29
C TRP A 120 8.07 9.26 7.76
N ARG A 121 7.69 9.00 6.48
CA ARG A 121 6.43 9.49 5.90
C ARG A 121 5.22 9.02 6.69
N VAL A 122 5.20 7.74 7.05
CA VAL A 122 4.07 7.17 7.81
C VAL A 122 3.98 7.80 9.19
N SER A 123 5.10 8.00 9.92
CA SER A 123 5.11 8.69 11.22
C SER A 123 4.52 10.09 11.12
N ASN A 124 5.01 10.90 10.16
CA ASN A 124 4.51 12.26 9.97
C ASN A 124 3.01 12.31 9.60
N ARG A 125 2.53 11.37 8.79
CA ARG A 125 1.10 11.31 8.45
C ARG A 125 0.22 10.85 9.61
N LEU A 126 0.80 10.12 10.55
CA LEU A 126 0.12 9.71 11.78
C LEU A 126 0.20 10.78 12.88
N ASP A 127 0.97 11.85 12.64
CA ASP A 127 1.29 12.84 13.66
C ASP A 127 1.78 12.15 14.95
N ALA A 128 2.83 11.31 14.77
CA ALA A 128 3.29 10.40 15.81
C ALA A 128 4.75 10.64 16.14
N ASP A 129 5.00 11.04 17.39
CA ASP A 129 6.34 11.18 17.97
C ASP A 129 6.85 9.88 18.60
N GLU A 130 5.96 8.90 18.74
CA GLU A 130 6.26 7.62 19.37
C GLU A 130 7.25 6.78 18.53
N PRO A 131 8.17 6.06 19.19
CA PRO A 131 9.13 5.24 18.48
C PRO A 131 8.48 4.06 17.77
N TRP A 132 9.00 3.72 16.61
CA TRP A 132 8.70 2.47 15.95
C TRP A 132 9.20 1.29 16.78
N ARG A 133 8.32 0.41 17.16
CA ARG A 133 8.64 -0.85 17.85
C ARG A 133 8.93 -1.92 16.82
N ILE A 134 10.18 -2.34 16.73
CA ILE A 134 10.65 -3.32 15.74
C ILE A 134 10.46 -4.73 16.28
N LEU A 135 9.56 -5.50 15.70
CA LEU A 135 9.35 -6.91 16.00
C LEU A 135 10.29 -7.80 15.18
N SER A 136 10.55 -7.40 13.94
CA SER A 136 11.49 -8.08 13.05
C SER A 136 11.93 -7.12 11.95
N ALA A 137 13.19 -7.17 11.54
CA ALA A 137 13.69 -6.41 10.40
C ALA A 137 14.54 -7.30 9.52
N TYR A 138 15.86 -7.11 9.45
CA TYR A 138 16.72 -8.01 8.70
C TYR A 138 16.65 -9.44 9.25
N ARG A 139 16.63 -10.41 8.34
CA ARG A 139 16.67 -11.84 8.66
C ARG A 139 17.70 -12.52 7.78
N THR A 140 18.62 -13.26 8.36
CA THR A 140 19.46 -14.17 7.59
C THR A 140 18.63 -15.24 6.89
N VAL A 141 19.14 -15.82 5.83
CA VAL A 141 18.48 -16.95 5.15
C VAL A 141 18.23 -18.11 6.14
N ARG A 142 19.16 -18.32 7.09
CA ARG A 142 19.02 -19.33 8.15
C ARG A 142 17.80 -19.03 9.02
N SER A 143 17.67 -17.81 9.53
CA SER A 143 16.51 -17.40 10.34
C SER A 143 15.19 -17.46 9.56
N GLN A 144 15.20 -17.04 8.29
CA GLN A 144 14.02 -17.13 7.44
C GLN A 144 13.58 -18.60 7.23
N ASN A 145 14.52 -19.50 7.02
CA ASN A 145 14.24 -20.93 6.87
C ASN A 145 13.69 -21.56 8.16
N GLN A 146 14.17 -21.14 9.34
CA GLN A 146 13.62 -21.56 10.62
C GLN A 146 12.16 -21.10 10.78
N ILE A 147 11.86 -19.83 10.46
CA ILE A 147 10.49 -19.31 10.49
C ILE A 147 9.59 -20.12 9.56
N ARG A 148 10.03 -20.45 8.35
CA ARG A 148 9.26 -21.22 7.37
C ARG A 148 8.96 -22.66 7.80
N ARG A 149 9.76 -23.25 8.67
CA ARG A 149 9.48 -24.58 9.24
C ARG A 149 8.24 -24.56 10.12
N VAL A 150 8.02 -23.47 10.85
CA VAL A 150 6.89 -23.28 11.77
C VAL A 150 5.72 -22.59 11.04
N GLU A 151 6.00 -21.53 10.31
CA GLU A 151 5.01 -20.72 9.59
C GLU A 151 5.03 -21.11 8.10
N LYS A 152 4.19 -22.06 7.70
CA LYS A 152 4.14 -22.58 6.32
C LYS A 152 3.79 -21.52 5.27
N THR A 153 3.12 -20.45 5.70
CA THR A 153 2.73 -19.31 4.85
C THR A 153 3.81 -18.24 4.71
N ALA A 154 4.96 -18.39 5.40
CA ALA A 154 6.06 -17.46 5.28
C ALA A 154 6.72 -17.53 3.89
N ALA A 155 6.96 -16.37 3.27
CA ALA A 155 7.46 -16.26 1.91
C ALA A 155 8.83 -16.95 1.73
N ARG A 156 9.02 -17.64 0.59
CA ARG A 156 10.32 -18.21 0.20
C ARG A 156 11.36 -17.10 -0.07
N ARG A 157 10.96 -16.08 -0.82
CA ARG A 157 11.74 -14.87 -1.09
C ARG A 157 11.19 -13.75 -0.24
N SER A 158 11.82 -13.47 0.89
CA SER A 158 11.36 -12.47 1.84
C SER A 158 12.17 -11.19 1.71
N MET A 159 11.51 -10.03 1.69
CA MET A 159 12.19 -8.73 1.72
C MET A 159 13.01 -8.51 3.00
N HIS A 160 12.69 -9.22 4.07
CA HIS A 160 13.51 -9.23 5.28
C HIS A 160 14.92 -9.75 5.03
N THR A 161 15.09 -10.75 4.14
CA THR A 161 16.43 -11.30 3.84
C THR A 161 17.29 -10.36 2.99
N LEU A 162 16.68 -9.33 2.43
CA LEU A 162 17.35 -8.27 1.69
C LEU A 162 17.57 -6.99 2.52
N GLY A 163 17.20 -6.98 3.80
CA GLY A 163 17.21 -5.78 4.64
C GLY A 163 16.23 -4.68 4.17
N ARG A 164 15.18 -5.06 3.46
CA ARG A 164 14.23 -4.16 2.80
C ARG A 164 12.82 -4.24 3.38
N ALA A 165 12.65 -4.85 4.55
CA ALA A 165 11.36 -5.00 5.22
C ALA A 165 11.48 -4.89 6.73
N VAL A 166 10.39 -4.45 7.35
CA VAL A 166 10.20 -4.45 8.81
C VAL A 166 8.81 -4.94 9.18
N ASP A 167 8.72 -5.68 10.28
CA ASP A 167 7.49 -5.96 10.99
C ASP A 167 7.45 -5.03 12.22
N VAL A 168 6.47 -4.14 12.28
CA VAL A 168 6.45 -3.02 13.22
C VAL A 168 5.10 -2.81 13.88
N THR A 169 5.15 -2.18 15.03
CA THR A 169 3.99 -1.57 15.70
C THR A 169 4.39 -0.21 16.29
N MET A 170 3.44 0.53 16.81
CA MET A 170 3.66 1.83 17.42
C MET A 170 2.66 1.99 18.56
N PHE A 171 3.11 2.53 19.70
CA PHE A 171 2.23 2.76 20.83
C PHE A 171 1.12 3.76 20.45
N GLY A 172 -0.09 3.53 20.92
CA GLY A 172 -1.23 4.41 20.63
C GLY A 172 -1.74 4.38 19.17
N ARG A 173 -1.15 3.57 18.27
CA ARG A 173 -1.58 3.45 16.88
C ARG A 173 -1.94 2.02 16.53
N SER A 174 -3.15 1.81 16.02
CA SER A 174 -3.57 0.47 15.61
C SER A 174 -2.87 0.02 14.31
N PRO A 175 -2.65 -1.29 14.10
CA PRO A 175 -2.13 -1.80 12.83
C PRO A 175 -2.99 -1.38 11.63
N ASN A 176 -4.30 -1.22 11.80
CA ASN A 176 -5.19 -0.74 10.75
C ASN A 176 -4.87 0.71 10.35
N ALA A 177 -4.62 1.60 11.33
CA ALA A 177 -4.26 2.99 11.07
C ALA A 177 -2.92 3.10 10.35
N ILE A 178 -1.88 2.41 10.83
CA ILE A 178 -0.56 2.36 10.21
C ILE A 178 -0.67 1.85 8.77
N ALA A 179 -1.35 0.72 8.55
CA ALA A 179 -1.52 0.16 7.22
C ALA A 179 -2.36 1.06 6.28
N ALA A 180 -3.34 1.80 6.81
CA ALA A 180 -4.12 2.74 6.02
C ALA A 180 -3.27 3.90 5.50
N VAL A 181 -2.43 4.48 6.36
CA VAL A 181 -1.49 5.54 5.96
C VAL A 181 -0.46 5.00 4.97
N ALA A 182 0.16 3.86 5.24
CA ALA A 182 1.14 3.24 4.33
C ALA A 182 0.56 3.00 2.92
N ARG A 183 -0.72 2.61 2.82
CA ARG A 183 -1.40 2.45 1.52
C ARG A 183 -1.58 3.78 0.78
N ARG A 184 -1.91 4.87 1.49
CA ARG A 184 -2.02 6.21 0.88
C ARG A 184 -0.68 6.71 0.35
N GLU A 185 0.40 6.40 1.05
CA GLU A 185 1.76 6.71 0.61
C GLU A 185 2.27 5.79 -0.52
N LYS A 186 1.45 4.84 -0.97
CA LYS A 186 1.79 3.84 -2.01
C LYS A 186 3.12 3.13 -1.71
N PHE A 187 3.34 2.82 -0.43
CA PHE A 187 4.49 2.07 0.02
C PHE A 187 4.54 0.71 -0.68
N GLY A 188 5.66 0.04 -0.74
CA GLY A 188 5.82 -1.23 -1.44
C GLY A 188 4.87 -2.34 -0.96
N GLY A 189 5.37 -3.32 -0.23
CA GLY A 189 4.51 -4.34 0.39
C GLY A 189 3.94 -3.90 1.72
N ILE A 190 2.64 -4.04 1.91
CA ILE A 190 1.92 -3.68 3.13
C ILE A 190 1.10 -4.87 3.61
N GLY A 191 1.56 -5.54 4.66
CA GLY A 191 0.85 -6.63 5.32
C GLY A 191 0.22 -6.18 6.62
N ASN A 192 -1.10 -6.21 6.70
CA ASN A 192 -1.80 -5.91 7.95
C ASN A 192 -2.07 -7.20 8.73
N TYR A 193 -1.34 -7.39 9.81
CA TYR A 193 -1.48 -8.50 10.76
C TYR A 193 -2.24 -8.04 12.01
N GLY A 194 -3.40 -7.43 11.81
CA GLY A 194 -4.19 -6.80 12.88
C GLY A 194 -4.46 -7.71 14.06
N LYS A 195 -4.75 -9.01 13.84
CA LYS A 195 -4.94 -10.00 14.90
C LYS A 195 -3.67 -10.29 15.72
N ARG A 196 -2.49 -10.09 15.12
CA ARG A 196 -1.18 -10.26 15.76
C ARG A 196 -0.59 -8.93 16.28
N GLY A 197 -1.28 -7.80 16.08
CA GLY A 197 -0.90 -6.49 16.61
C GLY A 197 0.23 -5.78 15.85
N PHE A 198 0.53 -6.14 14.58
CA PHE A 198 1.62 -5.52 13.83
C PHE A 198 1.31 -5.29 12.35
N VAL A 199 2.16 -4.52 11.70
CA VAL A 199 2.15 -4.29 10.25
C VAL A 199 3.51 -4.68 9.67
N HIS A 200 3.49 -5.39 8.55
CA HIS A 200 4.65 -5.58 7.69
C HIS A 200 4.73 -4.44 6.69
N LEU A 201 5.91 -3.84 6.54
CA LEU A 201 6.21 -2.82 5.55
C LEU A 201 7.49 -3.18 4.81
N ASP A 202 7.48 -3.07 3.46
CA ASP A 202 8.69 -3.32 2.66
C ASP A 202 8.79 -2.41 1.43
N THR A 203 9.97 -2.35 0.81
CA THR A 203 10.26 -1.54 -0.38
C THR A 203 10.27 -2.36 -1.67
N GLY A 204 9.53 -3.44 -1.72
CA GLY A 204 9.28 -4.21 -2.94
C GLY A 204 8.20 -3.59 -3.83
N PRO A 205 7.73 -4.30 -4.86
CA PRO A 205 6.58 -3.88 -5.65
C PRO A 205 5.34 -3.66 -4.77
N TYR A 206 4.51 -2.66 -5.12
CA TYR A 206 3.30 -2.35 -4.38
C TYR A 206 2.35 -3.55 -4.33
N ARG A 207 1.98 -3.95 -3.15
CA ARG A 207 1.00 -5.00 -2.87
C ARG A 207 0.48 -4.90 -1.45
N THR A 208 -0.74 -5.35 -1.22
CA THR A 208 -1.35 -5.33 0.11
C THR A 208 -1.96 -6.69 0.44
N TRP A 209 -1.91 -7.06 1.72
CA TRP A 209 -2.62 -8.25 2.23
C TRP A 209 -3.03 -8.05 3.68
N ARG A 210 -3.96 -8.88 4.14
CA ARG A 210 -4.47 -8.89 5.52
C ARG A 210 -4.42 -10.32 6.08
N ARG A 211 -4.03 -10.45 7.34
CA ARG A 211 -4.06 -11.73 8.08
C ARG A 211 -4.49 -11.55 9.52
#